data_b3b1b3ce91e43ffdeeb899ef32a515b5
#
_entry.id   b3b1b3ce91e43ffdeeb899ef32a515b5
#
_cell.length_a   1.000
_cell.length_b   1.000
_cell.length_c   1.000
_cell.angle_alpha   90.00
_cell.angle_beta   90.00
_cell.angle_gamma   90.00
#
_symmetry.space_group_name_H-M   'P 1'
#
loop_
_entity.id
_entity.type
_entity.pdbx_description
1 polymer ?
#
loop_
_entity_poly.entity_id
_entity_poly.type
_entity_poly.pdbx_seq_one_letter_code
_entity_poly.pdbx_strand_id
1 'polypeptide(L)'
;MKKYKFTYQKSGVNINASNQFIKYISKLTKKGNSKNKFKNIGSFGSINEIPKKFNNPLLVSSTDGVGTKLEIANILNKFNTIGIDLVAMCVNDILVLGAKPLFFLDYISIDKINLTKLKNIIKGIHEGCKMSDCQLVGGETAEMPGTYSKNKFDLAGFCVGLVNKNNVLKKEKI
;
A
#
# COMPACT_ATOMS: atom_id res chain seq x y z
N MET A 1 40.45 0.09 22.47
CA MET A 1 39.29 -0.50 21.75
C MET A 1 38.73 0.53 20.79
N LYS A 2 38.77 0.30 19.47
CA LYS A 2 38.08 1.17 18.51
C LYS A 2 36.58 1.06 18.73
N LYS A 3 35.93 2.16 19.18
CA LYS A 3 34.46 2.24 19.26
C LYS A 3 33.90 2.14 17.83
N TYR A 4 33.36 0.99 17.45
CA TYR A 4 32.61 0.85 16.20
C TYR A 4 31.31 1.66 16.32
N LYS A 5 31.24 2.79 15.59
CA LYS A 5 30.02 3.60 15.53
C LYS A 5 29.08 2.93 14.55
N PHE A 6 28.08 2.21 15.06
CA PHE A 6 26.99 1.67 14.26
C PHE A 6 26.11 2.83 13.77
N THR A 7 25.83 2.84 12.48
CA THR A 7 24.91 3.81 11.84
C THR A 7 23.98 3.05 10.91
N TYR A 8 22.77 3.55 10.69
CA TYR A 8 21.83 3.00 9.72
C TYR A 8 22.48 2.79 8.35
N GLN A 9 23.26 3.76 7.88
CA GLN A 9 23.96 3.67 6.59
C GLN A 9 24.97 2.52 6.55
N LYS A 10 25.71 2.28 7.65
CA LYS A 10 26.63 1.11 7.74
C LYS A 10 25.91 -0.20 7.81
N SER A 11 24.67 -0.21 8.30
CA SER A 11 23.77 -1.38 8.32
C SER A 11 23.03 -1.58 6.99
N GLY A 12 23.32 -0.76 5.97
CA GLY A 12 22.73 -0.90 4.62
C GLY A 12 21.41 -0.15 4.43
N VAL A 13 20.94 0.65 5.41
CA VAL A 13 19.67 1.39 5.34
C VAL A 13 19.91 2.83 4.89
N ASN A 14 19.23 3.27 3.84
CA ASN A 14 19.36 4.61 3.26
C ASN A 14 18.20 5.55 3.65
N ILE A 15 18.33 6.21 4.80
CA ILE A 15 17.32 7.15 5.33
C ILE A 15 17.00 8.29 4.33
N ASN A 16 18.01 8.81 3.62
CA ASN A 16 17.78 9.90 2.66
C ASN A 16 16.90 9.46 1.49
N ALA A 17 17.11 8.26 0.97
CA ALA A 17 16.28 7.70 -0.09
C ALA A 17 14.86 7.41 0.41
N SER A 18 14.70 6.89 1.64
CA SER A 18 13.39 6.71 2.29
C SER A 18 12.63 8.03 2.38
N ASN A 19 13.28 9.09 2.88
CA ASN A 19 12.68 10.42 2.99
C ASN A 19 12.27 11.01 1.62
N GLN A 20 13.08 10.79 0.58
CA GLN A 20 12.74 11.21 -0.79
C GLN A 20 11.51 10.45 -1.30
N PHE A 21 11.40 9.17 -1.01
CA PHE A 21 10.26 8.35 -1.39
C PHE A 21 8.97 8.80 -0.70
N ILE A 22 8.99 9.02 0.61
CA ILE A 22 7.85 9.56 1.37
C ILE A 22 7.38 10.91 0.80
N LYS A 23 8.31 11.82 0.50
CA LYS A 23 7.99 13.11 -0.15
C LYS A 23 7.33 12.91 -1.52
N TYR A 24 7.78 11.92 -2.28
CA TYR A 24 7.19 11.59 -3.56
C TYR A 24 5.74 11.08 -3.41
N ILE A 25 5.47 10.13 -2.48
CA ILE A 25 4.13 9.63 -2.19
C ILE A 25 3.20 10.78 -1.78
N SER A 26 3.66 11.63 -0.86
CA SER A 26 2.89 12.79 -0.41
C SER A 26 2.50 13.76 -1.55
N LYS A 27 3.37 13.95 -2.55
CA LYS A 27 3.05 14.76 -3.75
C LYS A 27 2.07 14.04 -4.68
N LEU A 28 2.23 12.73 -4.84
CA LEU A 28 1.38 11.92 -5.70
C LEU A 28 -0.07 11.89 -5.20
N THR A 29 -0.26 11.64 -3.91
CA THR A 29 -1.59 11.55 -3.28
C THR A 29 -2.31 12.90 -3.19
N LYS A 30 -1.58 14.02 -3.11
CA LYS A 30 -2.18 15.37 -3.13
C LYS A 30 -2.77 15.77 -4.48
N LYS A 31 -2.24 15.23 -5.59
CA LYS A 31 -2.74 15.54 -6.95
C LYS A 31 -4.06 14.84 -7.28
N GLY A 32 -4.40 13.75 -6.59
CA GLY A 32 -5.74 13.18 -6.64
C GLY A 32 -6.64 13.96 -5.69
N ASN A 33 -7.90 14.23 -6.07
CA ASN A 33 -8.91 14.87 -5.22
C ASN A 33 -9.09 14.10 -3.90
N SER A 34 -8.12 14.23 -2.99
CA SER A 34 -8.19 13.61 -1.68
C SER A 34 -9.33 14.27 -0.90
N LYS A 35 -10.43 13.56 -0.76
CA LYS A 35 -11.55 13.95 0.12
C LYS A 35 -11.13 13.93 1.60
N ASN A 36 -9.92 13.44 1.89
CA ASN A 36 -9.42 13.34 3.26
C ASN A 36 -8.79 14.65 3.71
N LYS A 37 -9.33 15.22 4.76
CA LYS A 37 -8.85 16.46 5.40
C LYS A 37 -7.55 16.26 6.19
N PHE A 38 -7.19 15.00 6.49
CA PHE A 38 -6.04 14.66 7.33
C PHE A 38 -4.79 14.43 6.48
N LYS A 39 -3.65 14.89 6.99
CA LYS A 39 -2.35 14.66 6.36
C LYS A 39 -1.78 13.31 6.86
N ASN A 40 -2.19 12.23 6.24
CA ASN A 40 -1.86 10.88 6.69
C ASN A 40 -0.46 10.39 6.24
N ILE A 41 -0.04 10.70 5.01
CA ILE A 41 1.23 10.21 4.47
C ILE A 41 2.42 10.77 5.24
N GLY A 42 3.25 9.86 5.78
CA GLY A 42 4.42 10.19 6.60
C GLY A 42 4.11 10.34 8.09
N SER A 43 2.89 10.03 8.53
CA SER A 43 2.49 9.91 9.94
C SER A 43 2.59 8.45 10.42
N PHE A 44 2.57 8.22 11.73
CA PHE A 44 2.57 6.87 12.32
C PHE A 44 1.30 6.06 12.04
N GLY A 45 0.22 6.73 11.72
CA GLY A 45 -1.05 6.11 11.37
C GLY A 45 -1.90 7.03 10.51
N SER A 46 -3.02 6.52 10.00
CA SER A 46 -3.97 7.30 9.20
C SER A 46 -5.26 7.56 9.96
N ILE A 47 -5.77 8.78 9.86
CA ILE A 47 -7.06 9.18 10.41
C ILE A 47 -8.04 9.32 9.24
N ASN A 48 -9.17 8.63 9.33
CA ASN A 48 -10.16 8.61 8.26
C ASN A 48 -11.56 8.83 8.83
N GLU A 49 -12.35 9.67 8.16
CA GLU A 49 -13.75 9.89 8.53
C GLU A 49 -14.60 8.73 7.99
N ILE A 50 -15.55 8.26 8.81
CA ILE A 50 -16.59 7.33 8.36
C ILE A 50 -17.64 8.15 7.61
N PRO A 51 -17.93 7.85 6.32
CA PRO A 51 -18.91 8.60 5.55
C PRO A 51 -20.32 8.48 6.15
N LYS A 52 -20.99 9.62 6.37
CA LYS A 52 -22.33 9.71 6.99
C LYS A 52 -23.43 8.97 6.24
N LYS A 53 -23.22 8.65 4.95
CA LYS A 53 -24.18 7.95 4.10
C LYS A 53 -24.43 6.47 4.51
N PHE A 54 -23.54 5.90 5.33
CA PHE A 54 -23.71 4.55 5.83
C PHE A 54 -24.57 4.58 7.10
N ASN A 55 -25.63 3.78 7.10
CA ASN A 55 -26.50 3.56 8.26
C ASN A 55 -26.16 2.21 8.88
N ASN A 56 -25.75 2.20 10.16
CA ASN A 56 -25.28 0.99 10.85
C ASN A 56 -24.15 0.25 10.08
N PRO A 57 -23.00 0.94 9.80
CA PRO A 57 -21.93 0.39 8.99
C PRO A 57 -21.15 -0.70 9.72
N LEU A 58 -20.77 -1.72 8.98
CA LEU A 58 -19.74 -2.70 9.38
C LEU A 58 -18.45 -2.42 8.64
N LEU A 59 -17.33 -2.54 9.34
CA LEU A 59 -16.00 -2.53 8.74
C LEU A 59 -15.73 -3.90 8.12
N VAL A 60 -15.21 -3.89 6.91
CA VAL A 60 -14.71 -5.07 6.21
C VAL A 60 -13.26 -4.80 5.85
N SER A 61 -12.38 -5.74 6.16
CA SER A 61 -10.94 -5.60 5.87
C SER A 61 -10.40 -6.87 5.23
N SER A 62 -9.46 -6.69 4.33
CA SER A 62 -8.69 -7.77 3.71
C SER A 62 -7.21 -7.40 3.66
N THR A 63 -6.38 -8.41 3.55
CA THR A 63 -4.95 -8.28 3.26
C THR A 63 -4.56 -9.34 2.26
N ASP A 64 -3.73 -8.97 1.28
CA ASP A 64 -3.20 -9.89 0.30
C ASP A 64 -1.78 -9.49 -0.12
N GLY A 65 -1.00 -10.47 -0.58
CA GLY A 65 0.33 -10.30 -1.13
C GLY A 65 0.37 -10.68 -2.60
N VAL A 66 1.15 -9.96 -3.39
CA VAL A 66 1.23 -10.22 -4.85
C VAL A 66 1.80 -11.62 -5.15
N GLY A 67 2.74 -12.10 -4.32
CA GLY A 67 3.31 -13.43 -4.46
C GLY A 67 4.23 -13.57 -5.69
N THR A 68 4.23 -14.75 -6.31
CA THR A 68 5.21 -15.11 -7.36
C THR A 68 5.15 -14.26 -8.63
N LYS A 69 4.08 -13.52 -8.89
CA LYS A 69 4.01 -12.54 -9.99
C LYS A 69 5.11 -11.47 -9.90
N LEU A 70 5.65 -11.21 -8.71
CA LEU A 70 6.79 -10.31 -8.49
C LEU A 70 8.04 -10.76 -9.26
N GLU A 71 8.25 -12.06 -9.44
CA GLU A 71 9.36 -12.59 -10.21
C GLU A 71 9.25 -12.21 -11.68
N ILE A 72 8.04 -12.28 -12.24
CA ILE A 72 7.77 -11.86 -13.62
C ILE A 72 8.03 -10.36 -13.78
N ALA A 73 7.57 -9.54 -12.81
CA ALA A 73 7.84 -8.11 -12.80
C ALA A 73 9.35 -7.79 -12.76
N ASN A 74 10.12 -8.56 -11.99
CA ASN A 74 11.57 -8.42 -11.92
C ASN A 74 12.26 -8.82 -13.23
N ILE A 75 11.87 -9.96 -13.83
CA ILE A 75 12.46 -10.45 -15.11
C ILE A 75 12.19 -9.44 -16.23
N LEU A 76 10.97 -8.92 -16.31
CA LEU A 76 10.56 -7.95 -17.33
C LEU A 76 11.01 -6.50 -17.00
N ASN A 77 11.54 -6.25 -15.80
CA ASN A 77 11.83 -4.92 -15.27
C ASN A 77 10.64 -3.96 -15.40
N LYS A 78 9.41 -4.46 -15.18
CA LYS A 78 8.16 -3.73 -15.37
C LYS A 78 7.35 -3.72 -14.07
N PHE A 79 7.26 -2.56 -13.42
CA PHE A 79 6.72 -2.43 -12.07
C PHE A 79 5.46 -1.55 -11.96
N ASN A 80 5.04 -0.91 -13.05
CA ASN A 80 3.93 0.04 -13.03
C ASN A 80 2.54 -0.61 -12.94
N THR A 81 2.40 -1.88 -13.32
CA THR A 81 1.13 -2.62 -13.29
C THR A 81 0.95 -3.46 -12.03
N ILE A 82 2.06 -3.87 -11.39
CA ILE A 82 1.99 -4.76 -10.22
C ILE A 82 1.31 -4.11 -9.01
N GLY A 83 1.37 -2.77 -8.90
CA GLY A 83 0.65 -2.03 -7.86
C GLY A 83 -0.87 -2.00 -8.10
N ILE A 84 -1.31 -1.94 -9.35
CA ILE A 84 -2.73 -2.06 -9.71
C ILE A 84 -3.25 -3.45 -9.34
N ASP A 85 -2.47 -4.48 -9.67
CA ASP A 85 -2.78 -5.87 -9.34
C ASP A 85 -2.95 -6.08 -7.83
N LEU A 86 -2.02 -5.55 -7.02
CA LEU A 86 -2.12 -5.59 -5.57
C LEU A 86 -3.43 -5.01 -5.04
N VAL A 87 -3.79 -3.80 -5.50
CA VAL A 87 -5.02 -3.15 -5.06
C VAL A 87 -6.24 -3.95 -5.48
N ALA A 88 -6.25 -4.48 -6.72
CA ALA A 88 -7.35 -5.29 -7.23
C ALA A 88 -7.57 -6.55 -6.39
N MET A 89 -6.51 -7.24 -5.98
CA MET A 89 -6.60 -8.44 -5.13
C MET A 89 -7.30 -8.11 -3.81
N CYS A 90 -6.79 -7.13 -3.06
CA CYS A 90 -7.37 -6.74 -1.78
C CYS A 90 -8.79 -6.19 -1.90
N VAL A 91 -9.07 -5.40 -2.95
CA VAL A 91 -10.39 -4.80 -3.16
C VAL A 91 -11.44 -5.86 -3.51
N ASN A 92 -11.10 -6.84 -4.34
CA ASN A 92 -12.00 -7.91 -4.71
C ASN A 92 -12.46 -8.71 -3.48
N ASP A 93 -11.57 -8.95 -2.54
CA ASP A 93 -11.89 -9.69 -1.30
C ASP A 93 -12.95 -8.99 -0.46
N ILE A 94 -12.95 -7.66 -0.40
CA ILE A 94 -13.98 -6.94 0.35
C ILE A 94 -15.26 -6.74 -0.46
N LEU A 95 -15.16 -6.66 -1.80
CA LEU A 95 -16.32 -6.54 -2.68
C LEU A 95 -17.22 -7.77 -2.63
N VAL A 96 -16.66 -8.97 -2.52
CA VAL A 96 -17.45 -10.21 -2.40
C VAL A 96 -18.29 -10.27 -1.12
N LEU A 97 -18.00 -9.42 -0.13
CA LEU A 97 -18.80 -9.22 1.08
C LEU A 97 -19.80 -8.07 0.97
N GLY A 98 -19.87 -7.41 -0.21
CA GLY A 98 -20.74 -6.26 -0.46
C GLY A 98 -20.18 -4.93 0.06
N ALA A 99 -18.93 -4.89 0.49
CA ALA A 99 -18.33 -3.69 1.05
C ALA A 99 -17.82 -2.75 -0.05
N LYS A 100 -18.01 -1.44 0.17
CA LYS A 100 -17.37 -0.40 -0.65
C LYS A 100 -15.99 -0.11 -0.09
N PRO A 101 -14.91 -0.13 -0.90
CA PRO A 101 -13.58 0.29 -0.48
C PRO A 101 -13.58 1.71 0.06
N LEU A 102 -12.84 1.96 1.13
CA LEU A 102 -12.70 3.26 1.78
C LEU A 102 -11.27 3.76 1.71
N PHE A 103 -10.34 2.97 2.22
CA PHE A 103 -8.92 3.29 2.17
C PHE A 103 -8.03 2.06 2.04
N PHE A 104 -6.79 2.32 1.60
CA PHE A 104 -5.76 1.33 1.31
C PHE A 104 -4.45 1.71 2.00
N LEU A 105 -3.72 0.69 2.46
CA LEU A 105 -2.37 0.78 2.99
C LEU A 105 -1.50 -0.25 2.26
N ASP A 106 -0.27 0.11 1.92
CA ASP A 106 0.69 -0.81 1.32
C ASP A 106 1.81 -1.19 2.29
N TYR A 107 2.39 -2.35 2.07
CA TYR A 107 3.64 -2.77 2.68
C TYR A 107 4.60 -3.21 1.59
N ILE A 108 5.73 -2.52 1.47
CA ILE A 108 6.80 -2.85 0.54
C ILE A 108 8.03 -3.22 1.36
N SER A 109 8.51 -4.46 1.25
CA SER A 109 9.80 -4.84 1.79
C SER A 109 10.78 -5.15 0.67
N ILE A 110 12.02 -4.64 0.75
CA ILE A 110 12.99 -4.66 -0.33
C ILE A 110 14.41 -4.82 0.22
N ASP A 111 15.29 -5.46 -0.55
CA ASP A 111 16.71 -5.60 -0.18
C ASP A 111 17.40 -4.25 0.00
N LYS A 112 17.26 -3.35 -0.99
CA LYS A 112 17.76 -1.98 -0.98
C LYS A 112 16.82 -1.05 -1.70
N ILE A 113 16.67 0.17 -1.18
CA ILE A 113 15.82 1.19 -1.79
C ILE A 113 16.30 1.53 -3.20
N ASN A 114 15.44 1.23 -4.18
CA ASN A 114 15.56 1.67 -5.56
C ASN A 114 14.39 2.62 -5.87
N LEU A 115 14.69 3.92 -5.88
CA LEU A 115 13.68 4.96 -6.04
C LEU A 115 12.89 4.84 -7.35
N THR A 116 13.51 4.41 -8.44
CA THR A 116 12.83 4.24 -9.74
C THR A 116 11.82 3.11 -9.68
N LYS A 117 12.22 1.94 -9.14
CA LYS A 117 11.33 0.79 -8.93
C LYS A 117 10.16 1.16 -8.02
N LEU A 118 10.45 1.71 -6.83
CA LEU A 118 9.45 2.08 -5.84
C LEU A 118 8.46 3.12 -6.35
N LYS A 119 8.92 4.13 -7.10
CA LYS A 119 8.03 5.12 -7.72
C LYS A 119 7.08 4.51 -8.74
N ASN A 120 7.50 3.51 -9.50
CA ASN A 120 6.64 2.81 -10.43
C ASN A 120 5.61 1.95 -9.70
N ILE A 121 6.01 1.22 -8.66
CA ILE A 121 5.09 0.42 -7.84
C ILE A 121 4.02 1.32 -7.22
N ILE A 122 4.41 2.39 -6.53
CA ILE A 122 3.45 3.26 -5.83
C ILE A 122 2.54 4.05 -6.79
N LYS A 123 2.99 4.34 -8.01
CA LYS A 123 2.11 4.88 -9.07
C LYS A 123 1.02 3.89 -9.43
N GLY A 124 1.37 2.61 -9.57
CA GLY A 124 0.41 1.54 -9.83
C GLY A 124 -0.60 1.39 -8.69
N ILE A 125 -0.13 1.40 -7.43
CA ILE A 125 -1.02 1.36 -6.25
C ILE A 125 -1.97 2.56 -6.24
N HIS A 126 -1.45 3.76 -6.46
CA HIS A 126 -2.26 4.98 -6.50
C HIS A 126 -3.32 4.93 -7.62
N GLU A 127 -2.97 4.42 -8.79
CA GLU A 127 -3.91 4.24 -9.91
C GLU A 127 -4.98 3.18 -9.59
N GLY A 128 -4.59 2.03 -9.03
CA GLY A 128 -5.53 1.01 -8.57
C GLY A 128 -6.50 1.55 -7.51
N CYS A 129 -6.02 2.37 -6.58
CA CYS A 129 -6.86 3.04 -5.59
C CYS A 129 -7.87 3.99 -6.25
N LYS A 130 -7.46 4.77 -7.28
CA LYS A 130 -8.37 5.62 -8.05
C LYS A 130 -9.45 4.82 -8.78
N MET A 131 -9.05 3.73 -9.45
CA MET A 131 -9.98 2.84 -10.15
C MET A 131 -11.02 2.24 -9.20
N SER A 132 -10.65 1.99 -7.95
CA SER A 132 -11.50 1.38 -6.91
C SER A 132 -12.25 2.42 -6.07
N ASP A 133 -12.16 3.71 -6.37
CA ASP A 133 -12.71 4.83 -5.56
C ASP A 133 -12.33 4.72 -4.07
N CYS A 134 -11.10 4.26 -3.79
CA CYS A 134 -10.53 4.24 -2.43
C CYS A 134 -9.31 5.16 -2.33
N GLN A 135 -8.87 5.45 -1.10
CA GLN A 135 -7.76 6.37 -0.87
C GLN A 135 -6.52 5.62 -0.40
N LEU A 136 -5.38 5.89 -1.03
CA LEU A 136 -4.08 5.50 -0.46
C LEU A 136 -3.77 6.45 0.70
N VAL A 137 -3.85 5.95 1.93
CA VAL A 137 -3.75 6.78 3.14
C VAL A 137 -2.47 6.61 3.91
N GLY A 138 -1.68 5.59 3.61
CA GLY A 138 -0.43 5.28 4.29
C GLY A 138 0.16 3.99 3.77
N GLY A 139 1.17 3.53 4.47
CA GLY A 139 1.87 2.28 4.18
C GLY A 139 3.23 2.25 4.86
N GLU A 140 3.99 1.20 4.61
CA GLU A 140 5.33 1.02 5.14
C GLU A 140 6.28 0.58 4.02
N THR A 141 7.50 1.09 4.07
CA THR A 141 8.58 0.63 3.18
C THR A 141 9.78 0.23 4.02
N ALA A 142 10.02 -1.07 4.10
CA ALA A 142 11.09 -1.67 4.87
C ALA A 142 12.29 -2.01 3.98
N GLU A 143 13.44 -1.37 4.23
CA GLU A 143 14.71 -1.76 3.64
C GLU A 143 15.35 -2.84 4.52
N MET A 144 15.48 -4.06 3.97
CA MET A 144 15.87 -5.26 4.72
C MET A 144 17.07 -5.97 4.08
N PRO A 145 18.27 -5.35 4.13
CA PRO A 145 19.48 -5.96 3.59
C PRO A 145 19.81 -7.25 4.33
N GLY A 146 20.09 -8.31 3.59
CA GLY A 146 20.38 -9.65 4.14
C GLY A 146 19.15 -10.55 4.32
N THR A 147 17.95 -10.01 4.39
CA THR A 147 16.69 -10.78 4.37
C THR A 147 16.29 -11.12 2.95
N TYR A 148 16.35 -10.14 2.06
CA TYR A 148 16.08 -10.32 0.64
C TYR A 148 17.37 -10.41 -0.16
N SER A 149 17.42 -11.33 -1.12
CA SER A 149 18.48 -11.38 -2.13
C SER A 149 18.45 -10.12 -2.99
N LYS A 150 19.56 -9.82 -3.65
CA LYS A 150 19.72 -8.62 -4.49
C LYS A 150 18.55 -8.45 -5.47
N ASN A 151 17.97 -7.26 -5.49
CA ASN A 151 16.82 -6.83 -6.31
C ASN A 151 15.48 -7.53 -5.97
N LYS A 152 15.44 -8.39 -4.96
CA LYS A 152 14.19 -9.01 -4.52
C LYS A 152 13.41 -8.05 -3.61
N PHE A 153 12.10 -8.19 -3.65
CA PHE A 153 11.18 -7.41 -2.82
C PHE A 153 9.90 -8.21 -2.63
N ASP A 154 9.13 -7.81 -1.63
CA ASP A 154 7.77 -8.29 -1.43
C ASP A 154 6.79 -7.11 -1.38
N LEU A 155 5.54 -7.36 -1.71
CA LEU A 155 4.51 -6.36 -1.85
C LEU A 155 3.18 -6.90 -1.35
N ALA A 156 2.68 -6.33 -0.27
CA ALA A 156 1.40 -6.65 0.33
C ALA A 156 0.53 -5.40 0.47
N GLY A 157 -0.77 -5.59 0.56
CA GLY A 157 -1.76 -4.54 0.72
C GLY A 157 -2.80 -4.86 1.78
N PHE A 158 -3.40 -3.79 2.30
CA PHE A 158 -4.49 -3.82 3.27
C PHE A 158 -5.59 -2.90 2.77
N CYS A 159 -6.76 -3.46 2.53
CA CYS A 159 -7.93 -2.70 2.13
C CYS A 159 -8.96 -2.70 3.25
N VAL A 160 -9.53 -1.55 3.53
CA VAL A 160 -10.64 -1.41 4.47
C VAL A 160 -11.80 -0.76 3.75
N GLY A 161 -12.98 -1.34 3.92
CA GLY A 161 -14.22 -0.86 3.35
C GLY A 161 -15.36 -0.86 4.34
N LEU A 162 -16.51 -0.40 3.90
CA LEU A 162 -17.73 -0.31 4.67
C LEU A 162 -18.89 -0.97 3.93
N VAL A 163 -19.75 -1.66 4.67
CA VAL A 163 -21.00 -2.18 4.18
C VAL A 163 -22.10 -1.91 5.22
N ASN A 164 -23.30 -1.55 4.80
CA ASN A 164 -24.44 -1.52 5.72
C ASN A 164 -24.76 -2.94 6.17
N LYS A 165 -25.05 -3.14 7.47
CA LYS A 165 -25.30 -4.45 8.07
C LYS A 165 -26.28 -5.32 7.26
N ASN A 166 -27.35 -4.71 6.73
CA ASN A 166 -28.36 -5.41 5.95
C ASN A 166 -27.96 -5.75 4.51
N ASN A 167 -26.83 -5.18 4.02
CA ASN A 167 -26.34 -5.33 2.65
C ASN A 167 -25.13 -6.27 2.57
N VAL A 168 -24.76 -6.93 3.67
CA VAL A 168 -23.69 -7.92 3.66
C VAL A 168 -24.07 -9.06 2.72
N LEU A 169 -23.23 -9.33 1.73
CA LEU A 169 -23.40 -10.48 0.85
C LEU A 169 -23.02 -11.75 1.59
N LYS A 170 -23.84 -12.78 1.43
CA LYS A 170 -23.66 -14.10 2.04
C LYS A 170 -23.70 -15.15 0.95
N LYS A 171 -22.93 -16.22 1.09
CA LYS A 171 -22.85 -17.32 0.11
C LYS A 171 -24.24 -17.90 -0.23
N GLU A 172 -25.15 -17.93 0.74
CA GLU A 172 -26.52 -18.46 0.57
C GLU A 172 -27.42 -17.55 -0.28
N LYS A 173 -26.91 -16.37 -0.69
CA LYS A 173 -27.67 -15.39 -1.49
C LYS A 173 -27.06 -15.13 -2.88
N ILE A 174 -26.04 -15.93 -3.26
CA ILE A 174 -25.37 -15.86 -4.55
C ILE A 174 -25.91 -16.92 -5.50
#